data_7cab4d0b120252e2aa175bb65f4320e2
#
_entry.id   7cab4d0b120252e2aa175bb65f4320e2
#
_cell.length_a   1.000
_cell.length_b   1.000
_cell.length_c   1.000
_cell.angle_alpha   90.00
_cell.angle_beta   90.00
_cell.angle_gamma   90.00
#
_symmetry.space_group_name_H-M   'P 1'
#
loop_
_entity.id
_entity.type
_entity.pdbx_description
1 polymer ?
#
loop_
_entity_poly.entity_id
_entity_poly.type
_entity_poly.pdbx_seq_one_letter_code
_entity_poly.pdbx_strand_id
1 'polypeptide(L)'
;MKNLICINTYNSYELVRAFIWDYIDFVKTRDDYSFILGLDGNDDSTINYCNRHKIPFLYSKNSEGVGISKNRVLKSFPNYDNYFFIEDDIELLNSDVFDIHIKLSKELNIHHFSLFEARRIRDIKNTITHKNFHIIQAMYGGAPFNFFTKEGLDKVGGFHTHFAKYRRFGHTEHSYRFVNNNLASYPFNLVEELLDGYFRWNDPISRVKISVEVSKNRLFIEEEELILKKIKFFPITTISSYQESNIENMSNLSNIIYDKDIKKHKRAFYLKLNILDRLRGIKSVIKSIIKRVKP
;
A
#
# COMPACT_ATOMS: atom_id res chain seq x y z
N MET A 1 21.84 1.06 7.30
CA MET A 1 20.72 1.61 6.53
C MET A 1 19.46 1.25 7.30
N LYS A 2 18.51 2.19 7.45
CA LYS A 2 17.26 1.96 8.20
C LYS A 2 16.09 1.90 7.25
N ASN A 3 15.26 0.86 7.37
CA ASN A 3 14.14 0.62 6.49
C ASN A 3 12.84 0.58 7.31
N LEU A 4 11.78 1.22 6.84
CA LEU A 4 10.48 1.23 7.49
C LEU A 4 9.44 0.49 6.65
N ILE A 5 8.82 -0.53 7.21
CA ILE A 5 7.65 -1.21 6.65
C ILE A 5 6.40 -0.65 7.35
N CYS A 6 5.50 -0.08 6.56
CA CYS A 6 4.22 0.42 7.03
C CYS A 6 3.07 -0.30 6.34
N ILE A 7 2.23 -0.97 7.10
CA ILE A 7 0.96 -1.50 6.61
C ILE A 7 -0.12 -0.44 6.80
N ASN A 8 -0.77 -0.02 5.70
CA ASN A 8 -1.87 0.94 5.76
C ASN A 8 -3.21 0.20 5.79
N THR A 9 -4.07 0.54 6.74
CA THR A 9 -5.34 -0.16 6.95
C THR A 9 -6.50 0.80 7.19
N TYR A 10 -7.70 0.38 6.78
CA TYR A 10 -8.97 1.06 7.02
C TYR A 10 -10.10 0.06 7.21
N ASN A 11 -10.68 0.02 8.42
CA ASN A 11 -11.79 -0.88 8.79
C ASN A 11 -11.54 -2.35 8.40
N SER A 12 -10.37 -2.89 8.77
CA SER A 12 -9.88 -4.15 8.22
C SER A 12 -9.35 -5.11 9.28
N TYR A 13 -9.93 -5.11 10.44
CA TYR A 13 -9.52 -5.95 11.57
C TYR A 13 -9.18 -7.39 11.15
N GLU A 14 -10.04 -8.02 10.33
CA GLU A 14 -9.85 -9.41 9.90
C GLU A 14 -8.60 -9.62 9.03
N LEU A 15 -8.27 -8.65 8.17
CA LEU A 15 -7.08 -8.69 7.33
C LEU A 15 -5.82 -8.43 8.17
N VAL A 16 -5.87 -7.40 9.02
CA VAL A 16 -4.76 -7.06 9.90
C VAL A 16 -4.36 -8.26 10.75
N ARG A 17 -5.29 -8.87 11.47
CA ARG A 17 -4.97 -10.03 12.32
C ARG A 17 -4.54 -11.28 11.54
N ALA A 18 -4.93 -11.40 10.27
CA ALA A 18 -4.54 -12.54 9.45
C ALA A 18 -3.12 -12.40 8.87
N PHE A 19 -2.70 -11.19 8.45
CA PHE A 19 -1.52 -11.02 7.62
C PHE A 19 -0.39 -10.19 8.23
N ILE A 20 -0.66 -9.35 9.22
CA ILE A 20 0.34 -8.45 9.82
C ILE A 20 1.56 -9.20 10.40
N TRP A 21 1.34 -10.43 10.86
CA TRP A 21 2.37 -11.23 11.53
C TRP A 21 3.49 -11.69 10.61
N ASP A 22 3.21 -11.88 9.32
CA ASP A 22 4.25 -12.25 8.35
C ASP A 22 5.31 -11.14 8.24
N TYR A 23 4.87 -9.88 8.30
CA TYR A 23 5.75 -8.71 8.30
C TYR A 23 6.47 -8.53 9.64
N ILE A 24 5.76 -8.71 10.75
CA ILE A 24 6.35 -8.65 12.09
C ILE A 24 7.41 -9.74 12.27
N ASP A 25 7.14 -10.96 11.83
CA ASP A 25 8.08 -12.09 11.95
C ASP A 25 9.33 -11.83 11.08
N PHE A 26 9.19 -11.25 9.90
CA PHE A 26 10.34 -10.82 9.10
C PHE A 26 11.17 -9.75 9.84
N VAL A 27 10.53 -8.68 10.30
CA VAL A 27 11.23 -7.57 10.95
C VAL A 27 11.93 -8.01 12.24
N LYS A 28 11.37 -8.97 12.99
CA LYS A 28 12.03 -9.56 14.19
C LYS A 28 13.38 -10.20 13.90
N THR A 29 13.63 -10.62 12.69
CA THR A 29 14.91 -11.25 12.28
C THR A 29 15.94 -10.25 11.77
N ARG A 30 15.62 -8.93 11.79
CA ARG A 30 16.39 -7.89 11.11
C ARG A 30 16.56 -6.63 11.94
N ASP A 31 17.78 -6.24 12.23
CA ASP A 31 18.09 -5.02 13.00
C ASP A 31 18.00 -3.73 12.15
N ASP A 32 17.96 -3.88 10.82
CA ASP A 32 17.92 -2.77 9.87
C ASP A 32 16.49 -2.46 9.39
N TYR A 33 15.49 -3.17 9.88
CA TYR A 33 14.07 -2.93 9.59
C TYR A 33 13.28 -2.52 10.83
N SER A 34 12.29 -1.69 10.62
CA SER A 34 11.26 -1.32 11.60
C SER A 34 9.87 -1.52 11.01
N PHE A 35 8.89 -1.74 11.87
CA PHE A 35 7.51 -1.99 11.49
C PHE A 35 6.56 -1.00 12.14
N ILE A 36 5.53 -0.55 11.42
CA ILE A 36 4.41 0.24 11.95
C ILE A 36 3.12 -0.03 11.19
N LEU A 37 1.99 0.07 11.89
CA LEU A 37 0.67 0.05 11.28
C LEU A 37 0.12 1.48 11.15
N GLY A 38 -0.32 1.88 9.97
CA GLY A 38 -1.00 3.15 9.72
C GLY A 38 -2.51 2.96 9.64
N LEU A 39 -3.27 3.36 10.68
CA LEU A 39 -4.73 3.26 10.70
C LEU A 39 -5.35 4.57 10.19
N ASP A 40 -6.23 4.46 9.20
CA ASP A 40 -6.99 5.58 8.67
C ASP A 40 -8.44 5.51 9.16
N GLY A 41 -8.77 6.28 10.18
CA GLY A 41 -10.08 6.27 10.85
C GLY A 41 -10.11 5.45 12.14
N ASN A 42 -11.22 5.56 12.85
CA ASN A 42 -11.43 4.90 14.14
C ASN A 42 -11.93 3.45 13.92
N ASP A 43 -11.03 2.49 14.01
CA ASP A 43 -11.33 1.06 14.04
C ASP A 43 -10.97 0.49 15.42
N ASP A 44 -11.92 0.57 16.35
CA ASP A 44 -11.71 0.13 17.74
C ASP A 44 -11.26 -1.33 17.83
N SER A 45 -11.70 -2.20 16.92
CA SER A 45 -11.30 -3.60 16.90
C SER A 45 -9.81 -3.75 16.60
N THR A 46 -9.32 -3.05 15.59
CA THR A 46 -7.91 -3.04 15.21
C THR A 46 -7.07 -2.34 16.29
N ILE A 47 -7.53 -1.19 16.82
CA ILE A 47 -6.83 -0.46 17.89
C ILE A 47 -6.67 -1.34 19.13
N ASN A 48 -7.76 -1.98 19.59
CA ASN A 48 -7.73 -2.87 20.76
C ASN A 48 -6.83 -4.09 20.52
N TYR A 49 -6.82 -4.64 19.31
CA TYR A 49 -5.94 -5.73 18.94
C TYR A 49 -4.47 -5.31 19.02
N CYS A 50 -4.12 -4.17 18.40
CA CYS A 50 -2.75 -3.64 18.44
C CYS A 50 -2.28 -3.35 19.86
N ASN A 51 -3.13 -2.74 20.69
CA ASN A 51 -2.79 -2.49 22.09
C ASN A 51 -2.57 -3.79 22.89
N ARG A 52 -3.44 -4.79 22.72
CA ARG A 52 -3.31 -6.10 23.38
C ARG A 52 -1.99 -6.80 23.02
N HIS A 53 -1.61 -6.71 21.77
CA HIS A 53 -0.41 -7.37 21.25
C HIS A 53 0.83 -6.47 21.24
N LYS A 54 0.71 -5.22 21.73
CA LYS A 54 1.77 -4.20 21.76
C LYS A 54 2.36 -3.91 20.37
N ILE A 55 1.55 -4.02 19.33
CA ILE A 55 1.94 -3.71 17.96
C ILE A 55 2.02 -2.18 17.81
N PRO A 56 3.09 -1.61 17.22
CA PRO A 56 3.20 -0.17 17.02
C PRO A 56 2.24 0.32 15.94
N PHE A 57 1.54 1.43 16.20
CA PHE A 57 0.63 2.01 15.23
C PHE A 57 0.47 3.53 15.36
N LEU A 58 0.11 4.15 14.25
CA LEU A 58 -0.42 5.51 14.17
C LEU A 58 -1.90 5.45 13.82
N TYR A 59 -2.73 6.29 14.43
CA TYR A 59 -4.12 6.37 14.04
C TYR A 59 -4.68 7.79 14.07
N SER A 60 -5.65 8.07 13.23
CA SER A 60 -6.48 9.28 13.27
C SER A 60 -7.94 8.87 13.43
N LYS A 61 -8.70 9.62 14.23
CA LYS A 61 -10.15 9.39 14.37
C LYS A 61 -10.89 9.55 13.05
N ASN A 62 -10.41 10.44 12.18
CA ASN A 62 -11.02 10.72 10.90
C ASN A 62 -10.35 9.87 9.81
N SER A 63 -11.16 9.24 8.97
CA SER A 63 -10.66 8.59 7.77
C SER A 63 -10.43 9.63 6.67
N GLU A 64 -9.19 9.79 6.25
CA GLU A 64 -8.74 10.82 5.30
C GLU A 64 -8.12 10.23 4.04
N GLY A 65 -8.09 8.91 3.96
CA GLY A 65 -7.55 8.16 2.82
C GLY A 65 -6.07 7.79 2.98
N VAL A 66 -5.68 6.76 2.24
CA VAL A 66 -4.37 6.11 2.36
C VAL A 66 -3.18 7.06 2.14
N GLY A 67 -3.32 8.08 1.28
CA GLY A 67 -2.25 9.06 1.06
C GLY A 67 -1.95 9.90 2.31
N ILE A 68 -3.00 10.31 3.04
CA ILE A 68 -2.82 11.07 4.29
C ILE A 68 -2.29 10.17 5.41
N SER A 69 -2.73 8.91 5.45
CA SER A 69 -2.15 7.93 6.38
C SER A 69 -0.65 7.76 6.15
N LYS A 70 -0.19 7.66 4.90
CA LYS A 70 1.23 7.64 4.55
C LYS A 70 1.96 8.93 4.96
N ASN A 71 1.33 10.10 4.78
CA ASN A 71 1.91 11.38 5.23
C ASN A 71 2.12 11.43 6.75
N ARG A 72 1.22 10.86 7.54
CA ARG A 72 1.39 10.78 9.01
C ARG A 72 2.66 10.01 9.35
N VAL A 73 2.87 8.87 8.69
CA VAL A 73 4.08 8.04 8.88
C VAL A 73 5.35 8.79 8.47
N LEU A 74 5.36 9.43 7.29
CA LEU A 74 6.49 10.21 6.81
C LEU A 74 6.83 11.38 7.75
N LYS A 75 5.80 12.01 8.33
CA LYS A 75 5.96 13.13 9.26
C LYS A 75 6.49 12.68 10.63
N SER A 76 5.98 11.56 11.17
CA SER A 76 6.41 11.02 12.46
C SER A 76 7.80 10.38 12.38
N PHE A 77 8.15 9.76 11.27
CA PHE A 77 9.37 8.97 11.13
C PHE A 77 10.19 9.39 9.90
N PRO A 78 10.74 10.62 9.88
CA PRO A 78 11.42 11.17 8.70
C PRO A 78 12.83 10.63 8.45
N ASN A 79 13.39 9.82 9.37
CA ASN A 79 14.80 9.46 9.40
C ASN A 79 15.09 8.02 8.98
N TYR A 80 14.24 7.43 8.13
CA TYR A 80 14.51 6.16 7.49
C TYR A 80 15.10 6.39 6.10
N ASP A 81 15.99 5.49 5.65
CA ASP A 81 16.60 5.56 4.33
C ASP A 81 15.63 5.10 3.24
N ASN A 82 14.76 4.11 3.59
CA ASN A 82 13.77 3.53 2.71
C ASN A 82 12.43 3.33 3.42
N TYR A 83 11.35 3.49 2.65
CA TYR A 83 9.97 3.32 3.10
C TYR A 83 9.24 2.33 2.20
N PHE A 84 8.60 1.34 2.81
CA PHE A 84 7.68 0.41 2.17
C PHE A 84 6.27 0.65 2.69
N PHE A 85 5.39 1.13 1.82
CA PHE A 85 3.98 1.31 2.14
C PHE A 85 3.16 0.21 1.47
N ILE A 86 2.45 -0.58 2.26
CA ILE A 86 1.76 -1.78 1.83
C ILE A 86 0.30 -1.69 2.30
N GLU A 87 -0.65 -2.14 1.49
CA GLU A 87 -2.06 -2.24 1.88
C GLU A 87 -2.31 -3.53 2.68
N ASP A 88 -3.32 -3.52 3.53
CA ASP A 88 -3.61 -4.57 4.51
C ASP A 88 -4.17 -5.87 3.91
N ASP A 89 -4.54 -5.87 2.62
CA ASP A 89 -5.04 -7.03 1.88
C ASP A 89 -3.94 -7.83 1.16
N ILE A 90 -2.68 -7.55 1.47
CA ILE A 90 -1.51 -8.21 0.90
C ILE A 90 -0.87 -9.13 1.93
N GLU A 91 -0.84 -10.43 1.65
CA GLU A 91 -0.08 -11.41 2.44
C GLU A 91 1.34 -11.51 1.91
N LEU A 92 2.33 -11.40 2.79
CA LEU A 92 3.74 -11.59 2.46
C LEU A 92 4.04 -13.09 2.37
N LEU A 93 4.55 -13.55 1.22
CA LEU A 93 4.95 -14.94 0.99
C LEU A 93 6.47 -15.11 1.00
N ASN A 94 7.21 -14.11 0.48
CA ASN A 94 8.66 -14.10 0.46
C ASN A 94 9.19 -12.70 0.77
N SER A 95 9.94 -12.58 1.85
CA SER A 95 10.48 -11.31 2.34
C SER A 95 11.67 -10.76 1.56
N ASP A 96 12.29 -11.55 0.67
CA ASP A 96 13.38 -11.08 -0.19
C ASP A 96 12.96 -9.89 -1.07
N VAL A 97 11.66 -9.71 -1.26
CA VAL A 97 11.08 -8.58 -1.99
C VAL A 97 11.61 -7.23 -1.51
N PHE A 98 11.83 -7.07 -0.22
CA PHE A 98 12.31 -5.82 0.36
C PHE A 98 13.76 -5.53 -0.02
N ASP A 99 14.65 -6.51 0.18
CA ASP A 99 16.07 -6.36 -0.13
C ASP A 99 16.32 -6.22 -1.64
N ILE A 100 15.53 -6.92 -2.48
CA ILE A 100 15.58 -6.80 -3.94
C ILE A 100 15.26 -5.36 -4.38
N HIS A 101 14.19 -4.75 -3.86
CA HIS A 101 13.85 -3.36 -4.20
C HIS A 101 14.95 -2.38 -3.79
N ILE A 102 15.51 -2.53 -2.58
CA ILE A 102 16.62 -1.69 -2.11
C ILE A 102 17.84 -1.82 -3.01
N LYS A 103 18.20 -3.05 -3.37
CA LYS A 103 19.34 -3.34 -4.24
C LYS A 103 19.15 -2.72 -5.62
N LEU A 104 18.01 -2.97 -6.27
CA LEU A 104 17.70 -2.45 -7.60
C LEU A 104 17.62 -0.92 -7.60
N SER A 105 17.04 -0.33 -6.55
CA SER A 105 17.00 1.12 -6.38
C SER A 105 18.39 1.73 -6.41
N LYS A 106 19.35 1.16 -5.68
CA LYS A 106 20.75 1.64 -5.65
C LYS A 106 21.46 1.42 -6.97
N GLU A 107 21.32 0.22 -7.57
CA GLU A 107 22.03 -0.16 -8.79
C GLU A 107 21.54 0.62 -10.02
N LEU A 108 20.25 0.97 -10.07
CA LEU A 108 19.59 1.63 -11.20
C LEU A 108 19.27 3.12 -10.95
N ASN A 109 19.54 3.62 -9.75
CA ASN A 109 19.16 4.97 -9.31
C ASN A 109 17.65 5.26 -9.50
N ILE A 110 16.79 4.26 -9.18
CA ILE A 110 15.35 4.38 -9.22
C ILE A 110 14.83 4.57 -7.79
N HIS A 111 14.20 5.70 -7.52
CA HIS A 111 13.79 6.10 -6.17
C HIS A 111 12.38 5.69 -5.78
N HIS A 112 11.63 5.09 -6.72
CA HIS A 112 10.25 4.64 -6.52
C HIS A 112 9.95 3.39 -7.34
N PHE A 113 9.47 2.37 -6.65
CA PHE A 113 8.88 1.18 -7.25
C PHE A 113 7.47 0.98 -6.74
N SER A 114 6.62 0.42 -7.59
CA SER A 114 5.29 -0.10 -7.23
C SER A 114 5.24 -1.58 -7.51
N LEU A 115 4.43 -2.32 -6.75
CA LEU A 115 4.13 -3.71 -7.06
C LEU A 115 2.63 -3.93 -6.92
N PHE A 116 2.03 -4.61 -7.90
CA PHE A 116 0.61 -4.91 -7.94
C PHE A 116 0.35 -6.07 -8.93
N GLU A 117 -0.86 -6.60 -8.94
CA GLU A 117 -1.20 -7.73 -9.82
C GLU A 117 -0.89 -7.43 -11.30
N ALA A 118 -0.22 -8.37 -11.99
CA ALA A 118 0.18 -8.25 -13.39
C ALA A 118 -0.97 -7.83 -14.32
N ARG A 119 -2.19 -8.33 -14.09
CA ARG A 119 -3.40 -7.97 -14.86
C ARG A 119 -3.80 -6.49 -14.80
N ARG A 120 -3.26 -5.72 -13.85
CA ARG A 120 -3.54 -4.28 -13.67
C ARG A 120 -2.51 -3.39 -14.34
N ILE A 121 -1.43 -3.94 -14.87
CA ILE A 121 -0.41 -3.20 -15.60
C ILE A 121 -1.02 -2.71 -16.92
N ARG A 122 -0.92 -1.41 -17.17
CA ARG A 122 -1.46 -0.81 -18.40
C ARG A 122 -0.47 0.18 -18.97
N ASP A 123 -0.47 0.24 -20.31
CA ASP A 123 0.34 1.20 -21.06
C ASP A 123 1.84 1.09 -20.72
N ILE A 124 2.38 -0.12 -20.90
CA ILE A 124 3.82 -0.39 -20.77
C ILE A 124 4.55 0.40 -21.85
N LYS A 125 5.54 1.18 -21.45
CA LYS A 125 6.34 2.05 -22.35
C LYS A 125 7.73 1.53 -22.56
N ASN A 126 8.31 0.88 -21.57
CA ASN A 126 9.69 0.41 -21.63
C ASN A 126 9.89 -0.78 -20.69
N THR A 127 10.94 -1.52 -20.90
CA THR A 127 11.45 -2.54 -19.98
C THR A 127 12.96 -2.42 -19.90
N ILE A 128 13.49 -2.25 -18.71
CA ILE A 128 14.93 -2.22 -18.45
C ILE A 128 15.34 -3.60 -18.00
N THR A 129 16.28 -4.24 -18.72
CA THR A 129 16.91 -5.49 -18.27
C THR A 129 18.15 -5.17 -17.46
N HIS A 130 18.22 -5.65 -16.23
CA HIS A 130 19.35 -5.50 -15.35
C HIS A 130 19.67 -6.83 -14.65
N LYS A 131 20.79 -7.46 -15.01
CA LYS A 131 21.14 -8.81 -14.52
C LYS A 131 19.99 -9.80 -14.81
N ASN A 132 19.40 -10.37 -13.77
CA ASN A 132 18.29 -11.34 -13.85
C ASN A 132 16.93 -10.68 -13.59
N PHE A 133 16.84 -9.35 -13.66
CA PHE A 133 15.61 -8.60 -13.39
C PHE A 133 15.18 -7.77 -14.58
N HIS A 134 13.86 -7.73 -14.79
CA HIS A 134 13.21 -6.89 -15.78
C HIS A 134 12.36 -5.86 -15.07
N ILE A 135 12.68 -4.58 -15.25
CA ILE A 135 11.93 -3.48 -14.69
C ILE A 135 10.95 -2.95 -15.73
N ILE A 136 9.69 -3.33 -15.58
CA ILE A 136 8.59 -2.84 -16.41
C ILE A 136 8.30 -1.39 -16.03
N GLN A 137 8.29 -0.50 -17.02
CA GLN A 137 7.97 0.91 -16.88
C GLN A 137 6.65 1.22 -17.56
N ALA A 138 5.67 1.73 -16.81
CA ALA A 138 4.30 1.93 -17.29
C ALA A 138 3.75 3.31 -16.90
N MET A 139 2.75 3.77 -17.67
CA MET A 139 2.06 5.04 -17.41
C MET A 139 0.96 4.90 -16.35
N TYR A 140 0.36 3.72 -16.24
CA TYR A 140 -0.74 3.44 -15.31
C TYR A 140 -0.48 2.17 -14.54
N GLY A 141 -0.88 2.21 -13.25
CA GLY A 141 -0.73 1.07 -12.36
C GLY A 141 -1.52 1.23 -11.07
N GLY A 142 -1.47 0.20 -10.25
CA GLY A 142 -1.94 0.22 -8.87
C GLY A 142 -0.78 0.59 -7.93
N ALA A 143 -1.11 0.80 -6.66
CA ALA A 143 -0.10 1.08 -5.66
C ALA A 143 -0.41 0.42 -4.31
N PRO A 144 -0.82 -0.86 -4.29
CA PRO A 144 -1.04 -1.57 -3.03
C PRO A 144 0.28 -1.86 -2.31
N PHE A 145 1.40 -1.88 -3.03
CA PHE A 145 2.76 -1.86 -2.50
C PHE A 145 3.53 -0.73 -3.16
N ASN A 146 4.21 0.09 -2.36
CA ASN A 146 5.10 1.15 -2.83
C ASN A 146 6.40 1.12 -2.05
N PHE A 147 7.49 1.23 -2.77
CA PHE A 147 8.82 1.49 -2.24
C PHE A 147 9.24 2.91 -2.59
N PHE A 148 9.82 3.62 -1.62
CA PHE A 148 10.41 4.93 -1.81
C PHE A 148 11.75 5.02 -1.08
N THR A 149 12.72 5.67 -1.70
CA THR A 149 13.91 6.12 -0.97
C THR A 149 13.65 7.45 -0.29
N LYS A 150 14.33 7.72 0.81
CA LYS A 150 14.31 9.03 1.47
C LYS A 150 14.74 10.14 0.51
N GLU A 151 15.81 9.92 -0.25
CA GLU A 151 16.29 10.89 -1.24
C GLU A 151 15.21 11.28 -2.25
N GLY A 152 14.45 10.31 -2.74
CA GLY A 152 13.31 10.56 -3.63
C GLY A 152 12.22 11.36 -2.94
N LEU A 153 11.83 10.98 -1.72
CA LEU A 153 10.80 11.67 -0.94
C LEU A 153 11.21 13.09 -0.56
N ASP A 154 12.49 13.34 -0.26
CA ASP A 154 12.97 14.70 0.03
C ASP A 154 12.81 15.64 -1.18
N LYS A 155 12.85 15.11 -2.40
CA LYS A 155 12.68 15.88 -3.64
C LYS A 155 11.21 16.04 -4.06
N VAL A 156 10.36 15.05 -3.79
CA VAL A 156 8.95 15.07 -4.25
C VAL A 156 7.96 15.42 -3.14
N GLY A 157 8.33 15.22 -1.87
CA GLY A 157 7.50 15.44 -0.70
C GLY A 157 6.45 14.35 -0.48
N GLY A 158 5.40 14.71 0.28
CA GLY A 158 4.32 13.80 0.67
C GLY A 158 3.19 13.68 -0.37
N PHE A 159 2.18 12.91 -0.02
CA PHE A 159 0.97 12.74 -0.83
C PHE A 159 0.10 14.00 -0.77
N HIS A 160 -0.46 14.39 -1.91
CA HIS A 160 -1.25 15.61 -2.05
C HIS A 160 -2.61 15.48 -1.34
N THR A 161 -2.91 16.42 -0.45
CA THR A 161 -4.13 16.38 0.40
C THR A 161 -5.44 16.52 -0.38
N HIS A 162 -5.41 17.07 -1.59
CA HIS A 162 -6.59 17.16 -2.46
C HIS A 162 -7.24 15.78 -2.69
N PHE A 163 -6.43 14.74 -2.86
CA PHE A 163 -6.92 13.37 -3.13
C PHE A 163 -7.51 12.67 -1.90
N ALA A 164 -7.31 13.21 -0.69
CA ALA A 164 -7.99 12.72 0.52
C ALA A 164 -9.50 12.74 0.36
N LYS A 165 -10.04 13.81 -0.23
CA LYS A 165 -11.47 13.99 -0.51
C LYS A 165 -12.05 12.85 -1.36
N TYR A 166 -11.28 12.35 -2.31
CA TYR A 166 -11.70 11.33 -3.27
C TYR A 166 -11.29 9.91 -2.88
N ARG A 167 -10.33 9.76 -1.96
CA ARG A 167 -9.76 8.50 -1.49
C ARG A 167 -9.19 7.62 -2.60
N ARG A 168 -8.69 8.22 -3.68
CA ARG A 168 -8.11 7.54 -4.83
C ARG A 168 -7.21 8.49 -5.63
N PHE A 169 -6.40 7.94 -6.52
CA PHE A 169 -5.48 8.62 -7.44
C PHE A 169 -4.30 9.37 -6.82
N GLY A 170 -4.26 9.63 -5.52
CA GLY A 170 -3.15 10.35 -4.89
C GLY A 170 -1.78 9.71 -5.11
N HIS A 171 -1.72 8.39 -5.32
CA HIS A 171 -0.47 7.71 -5.66
C HIS A 171 -0.03 7.98 -7.09
N THR A 172 -0.94 8.09 -8.05
CA THR A 172 -0.63 8.40 -9.44
C THR A 172 0.03 9.78 -9.53
N GLU A 173 -0.59 10.79 -8.95
CA GLU A 173 -0.03 12.15 -8.89
C GLU A 173 1.35 12.14 -8.20
N HIS A 174 1.48 11.45 -7.08
CA HIS A 174 2.74 11.33 -6.36
C HIS A 174 3.83 10.67 -7.23
N SER A 175 3.51 9.61 -7.95
CA SER A 175 4.45 8.92 -8.85
C SER A 175 4.88 9.82 -10.02
N TYR A 176 4.00 10.65 -10.57
CA TYR A 176 4.37 11.62 -11.61
C TYR A 176 5.35 12.69 -11.11
N ARG A 177 5.37 13.01 -9.81
CA ARG A 177 6.39 13.94 -9.28
C ARG A 177 7.81 13.39 -9.37
N PHE A 178 7.99 12.06 -9.30
CA PHE A 178 9.31 11.45 -9.58
C PHE A 178 9.73 11.70 -11.03
N VAL A 179 8.83 11.61 -11.98
CA VAL A 179 9.09 11.94 -13.39
C VAL A 179 9.42 13.43 -13.54
N ASN A 180 8.62 14.30 -12.93
CA ASN A 180 8.80 15.76 -13.01
C ASN A 180 10.13 16.24 -12.38
N ASN A 181 10.73 15.44 -11.48
CA ASN A 181 12.03 15.70 -10.87
C ASN A 181 13.19 14.95 -11.56
N ASN A 182 12.95 14.30 -12.69
CA ASN A 182 13.92 13.46 -13.40
C ASN A 182 14.48 12.30 -12.54
N LEU A 183 13.69 11.79 -11.59
CA LEU A 183 14.04 10.66 -10.73
C LEU A 183 13.53 9.33 -11.28
N ALA A 184 12.71 9.37 -12.31
CA ALA A 184 12.20 8.23 -13.06
C ALA A 184 11.82 8.68 -14.47
N SER A 185 11.92 7.77 -15.45
CA SER A 185 11.43 8.03 -16.82
C SER A 185 9.92 7.89 -16.94
N TYR A 186 9.32 7.03 -16.11
CA TYR A 186 7.89 6.73 -16.10
C TYR A 186 7.37 6.65 -14.65
N PRO A 187 6.08 6.91 -14.41
CA PRO A 187 5.54 7.00 -13.06
C PRO A 187 5.49 5.67 -12.31
N PHE A 188 5.37 4.54 -13.02
CA PHE A 188 5.32 3.22 -12.41
C PHE A 188 6.48 2.36 -12.88
N ASN A 189 7.30 1.90 -11.92
CA ASN A 189 8.41 0.97 -12.13
C ASN A 189 8.08 -0.30 -11.33
N LEU A 190 8.03 -1.45 -12.00
CA LEU A 190 7.72 -2.74 -11.42
C LEU A 190 8.83 -3.74 -11.74
N VAL A 191 9.18 -4.57 -10.78
CA VAL A 191 10.11 -5.69 -11.01
C VAL A 191 9.27 -6.90 -11.42
N GLU A 192 9.44 -7.38 -12.66
CA GLU A 192 8.61 -8.44 -13.26
C GLU A 192 8.68 -9.74 -12.45
N GLU A 193 9.87 -10.15 -12.02
CA GLU A 193 10.11 -11.36 -11.25
C GLU A 193 9.45 -11.36 -9.86
N LEU A 194 9.04 -10.19 -9.37
CA LEU A 194 8.36 -10.05 -8.08
C LEU A 194 6.83 -10.05 -8.19
N LEU A 195 6.27 -10.13 -9.40
CA LEU A 195 4.82 -10.12 -9.61
C LEU A 195 4.15 -11.38 -9.08
N ASP A 196 4.86 -12.51 -9.11
CA ASP A 196 4.37 -13.80 -8.65
C ASP A 196 5.27 -14.40 -7.56
N GLY A 197 4.67 -15.06 -6.57
CA GLY A 197 5.39 -15.82 -5.54
C GLY A 197 5.89 -15.02 -4.35
N TYR A 198 5.86 -13.69 -4.38
CA TYR A 198 6.29 -12.84 -3.27
C TYR A 198 5.14 -12.32 -2.43
N PHE A 199 3.99 -12.09 -3.05
CA PHE A 199 2.77 -11.66 -2.38
C PHE A 199 1.56 -12.44 -2.85
N ARG A 200 0.58 -12.59 -1.96
CA ARG A 200 -0.78 -13.00 -2.32
C ARG A 200 -1.71 -11.82 -2.16
N TRP A 201 -2.40 -11.50 -3.25
CA TRP A 201 -3.36 -10.40 -3.30
C TRP A 201 -4.73 -10.89 -2.83
N ASN A 202 -5.23 -10.31 -1.75
CA ASN A 202 -6.49 -10.71 -1.13
C ASN A 202 -7.48 -9.53 -1.15
N ASP A 203 -7.92 -9.11 -2.35
CA ASP A 203 -8.92 -8.04 -2.52
C ASP A 203 -10.35 -8.61 -2.42
N PRO A 204 -10.90 -8.75 -1.20
CA PRO A 204 -12.20 -9.39 -1.03
C PRO A 204 -13.36 -8.50 -1.51
N ILE A 205 -13.30 -7.20 -1.28
CA ILE A 205 -14.31 -6.22 -1.69
C ILE A 205 -13.74 -4.83 -1.42
N SER A 206 -13.86 -3.90 -2.38
CA SER A 206 -13.54 -2.49 -2.09
C SER A 206 -14.40 -2.00 -0.91
N ARG A 207 -13.75 -1.74 0.22
CA ARG A 207 -14.38 -1.27 1.47
C ARG A 207 -14.65 0.23 1.44
N VAL A 208 -14.05 0.91 0.49
CA VAL A 208 -14.25 2.35 0.29
C VAL A 208 -15.47 2.57 -0.58
N LYS A 209 -16.55 3.06 0.01
CA LYS A 209 -17.65 3.62 -0.75
C LYS A 209 -17.18 4.93 -1.39
N ILE A 210 -16.78 4.86 -2.64
CA ILE A 210 -16.57 6.04 -3.45
C ILE A 210 -17.96 6.62 -3.72
N SER A 211 -18.20 7.87 -3.33
CA SER A 211 -19.50 8.49 -3.64
C SER A 211 -19.70 8.49 -5.15
N VAL A 212 -20.84 8.00 -5.59
CA VAL A 212 -21.21 7.91 -7.02
C VAL A 212 -21.30 9.30 -7.66
N GLU A 213 -21.48 10.35 -6.83
CA GLU A 213 -21.55 11.77 -7.23
C GLU A 213 -20.23 12.34 -7.75
N VAL A 214 -19.11 11.76 -7.34
CA VAL A 214 -17.85 12.11 -7.98
C VAL A 214 -17.84 11.35 -9.30
N SER A 215 -18.45 11.95 -10.32
CA SER A 215 -18.45 11.33 -11.64
C SER A 215 -17.01 10.94 -11.98
N LYS A 216 -16.81 9.71 -12.46
CA LYS A 216 -15.49 9.22 -12.87
C LYS A 216 -14.74 10.27 -13.71
N ASN A 217 -15.47 10.97 -14.56
CA ASN A 217 -14.94 11.99 -15.47
C ASN A 217 -14.36 13.22 -14.76
N ARG A 218 -15.01 13.73 -13.70
CA ARG A 218 -14.53 14.91 -12.99
C ARG A 218 -13.23 14.64 -12.21
N LEU A 219 -13.11 13.47 -11.64
CA LEU A 219 -11.88 13.05 -10.95
C LEU A 219 -10.71 12.90 -11.91
N PHE A 220 -10.92 12.34 -13.10
CA PHE A 220 -9.89 12.25 -14.13
C PHE A 220 -9.42 13.62 -14.59
N ILE A 221 -10.34 14.57 -14.78
CA ILE A 221 -10.00 15.94 -15.18
C ILE A 221 -9.14 16.62 -14.10
N GLU A 222 -9.55 16.56 -12.82
CA GLU A 222 -8.80 17.16 -11.72
C GLU A 222 -7.42 16.51 -11.54
N GLU A 223 -7.31 15.19 -11.71
CA GLU A 223 -6.04 14.46 -11.68
C GLU A 223 -5.15 14.85 -12.84
N GLU A 224 -5.69 14.87 -14.06
CA GLU A 224 -4.97 15.32 -15.26
C GLU A 224 -4.48 16.77 -15.14
N GLU A 225 -5.30 17.68 -14.62
CA GLU A 225 -4.90 19.06 -14.37
C GLU A 225 -3.71 19.15 -13.39
N LEU A 226 -3.72 18.38 -12.32
CA LEU A 226 -2.63 18.36 -11.35
C LEU A 226 -1.35 17.73 -11.95
N ILE A 227 -1.49 16.70 -12.77
CA ILE A 227 -0.39 16.09 -13.50
C ILE A 227 0.18 17.06 -14.55
N LEU A 228 -0.70 17.72 -15.32
CA LEU A 228 -0.32 18.70 -16.37
C LEU A 228 0.37 19.94 -15.78
N LYS A 229 0.05 20.35 -14.55
CA LYS A 229 0.77 21.41 -13.83
C LYS A 229 2.23 21.06 -13.53
N LYS A 230 2.65 19.82 -13.75
CA LYS A 230 4.01 19.32 -13.51
C LYS A 230 4.53 19.71 -12.12
N ILE A 231 3.69 19.54 -11.11
CA ILE A 231 4.08 19.76 -9.72
C ILE A 231 5.29 18.90 -9.43
N LYS A 232 6.33 19.50 -8.85
CA LYS A 232 7.56 18.80 -8.48
C LYS A 232 7.58 18.40 -7.00
N PHE A 233 6.97 19.20 -6.15
CA PHE A 233 7.02 19.00 -4.70
C PHE A 233 5.68 19.34 -4.06
N PHE A 234 5.29 18.54 -3.06
CA PHE A 234 4.19 18.85 -2.16
C PHE A 234 4.63 18.55 -0.72
N PRO A 235 4.48 19.50 0.23
CA PRO A 235 4.95 19.30 1.59
C PRO A 235 4.26 18.11 2.26
N ILE A 236 4.98 17.40 3.15
CA ILE A 236 4.39 16.33 3.95
C ILE A 236 3.44 16.96 4.97
N THR A 237 2.15 16.90 4.68
CA THR A 237 1.08 17.51 5.49
C THR A 237 0.06 16.48 5.93
N THR A 238 -0.52 16.72 7.10
CA THR A 238 -1.64 15.95 7.66
C THR A 238 -2.84 16.88 7.78
N ILE A 239 -4.06 16.34 7.71
CA ILE A 239 -5.29 17.14 7.79
C ILE A 239 -5.74 17.24 9.24
N SER A 240 -5.98 16.12 9.91
CA SER A 240 -6.37 16.10 11.31
C SER A 240 -5.23 15.62 12.22
N SER A 241 -5.44 15.81 13.53
CA SER A 241 -4.56 15.24 14.55
C SER A 241 -4.57 13.72 14.49
N TYR A 242 -3.46 13.11 14.86
CA TYR A 242 -3.28 11.69 14.97
C TYR A 242 -2.53 11.33 16.24
N GLN A 243 -2.59 10.08 16.63
CA GLN A 243 -1.96 9.55 17.83
C GLN A 243 -0.99 8.42 17.47
N GLU A 244 0.04 8.31 18.26
CA GLU A 244 1.07 7.27 18.19
C GLU A 244 0.90 6.33 19.38
N SER A 245 1.05 5.05 19.19
CA SER A 245 0.93 4.05 20.25
C SER A 245 1.93 2.92 20.05
N ASN A 246 2.52 2.45 21.14
CA ASN A 246 3.51 1.36 21.20
C ASN A 246 4.73 1.60 20.28
N ILE A 247 5.06 2.86 19.97
CA ILE A 247 6.12 3.22 19.01
C ILE A 247 7.51 2.79 19.47
N GLU A 248 7.73 2.59 20.75
CA GLU A 248 8.96 2.05 21.31
C GLU A 248 9.26 0.63 20.80
N ASN A 249 8.24 -0.08 20.31
CA ASN A 249 8.39 -1.42 19.78
C ASN A 249 8.71 -1.46 18.26
N MET A 250 8.78 -0.33 17.56
CA MET A 250 8.97 -0.31 16.09
C MET A 250 10.25 -1.01 15.62
N SER A 251 11.36 -0.78 16.32
CA SER A 251 12.68 -1.34 15.97
C SER A 251 13.07 -2.51 16.88
N ASN A 252 12.39 -2.66 18.01
CA ASN A 252 12.60 -3.79 18.93
C ASN A 252 11.27 -4.49 19.20
N LEU A 253 10.94 -5.42 18.31
CA LEU A 253 9.68 -6.17 18.37
C LEU A 253 9.67 -7.28 19.46
N SER A 254 10.70 -7.36 20.33
CA SER A 254 10.78 -8.37 21.43
C SER A 254 9.63 -8.24 22.42
N ASN A 255 9.10 -7.02 22.61
CA ASN A 255 7.98 -6.77 23.53
C ASN A 255 6.61 -7.10 22.92
N ILE A 256 6.55 -7.38 21.62
CA ILE A 256 5.28 -7.73 20.96
C ILE A 256 4.80 -9.08 21.47
N ILE A 257 3.55 -9.12 21.91
CA ILE A 257 2.88 -10.31 22.40
C ILE A 257 2.30 -11.07 21.21
N TYR A 258 2.88 -12.24 20.90
CA TYR A 258 2.50 -13.04 19.75
C TYR A 258 1.05 -13.55 19.84
N ASP A 259 0.31 -13.45 18.74
CA ASP A 259 -1.05 -14.01 18.64
C ASP A 259 -0.97 -15.52 18.35
N LYS A 260 -1.32 -16.34 19.32
CA LYS A 260 -1.28 -17.82 19.20
C LYS A 260 -2.30 -18.37 18.21
N ASP A 261 -3.32 -17.58 17.86
CA ASP A 261 -4.43 -17.96 17.00
C ASP A 261 -4.26 -17.56 15.53
N ILE A 262 -3.09 -17.06 15.11
CA ILE A 262 -2.84 -16.57 13.74
C ILE A 262 -3.24 -17.58 12.67
N LYS A 263 -2.84 -18.84 12.81
CA LYS A 263 -3.18 -19.91 11.85
C LYS A 263 -4.69 -20.11 11.74
N LYS A 264 -5.41 -19.99 12.86
CA LYS A 264 -6.87 -20.06 12.91
C LYS A 264 -7.49 -18.85 12.23
N HIS A 265 -6.94 -17.64 12.45
CA HIS A 265 -7.41 -16.41 11.79
C HIS A 265 -7.21 -16.47 10.27
N LYS A 266 -6.04 -16.88 9.79
CA LYS A 266 -5.78 -17.08 8.37
C LYS A 266 -6.74 -18.11 7.76
N ARG A 267 -6.92 -19.27 8.40
CA ARG A 267 -7.84 -20.31 7.93
C ARG A 267 -9.29 -19.82 7.87
N ALA A 268 -9.76 -19.11 8.87
CA ALA A 268 -11.11 -18.53 8.89
C ALA A 268 -11.29 -17.48 7.78
N PHE A 269 -10.29 -16.63 7.56
CA PHE A 269 -10.30 -15.65 6.49
C PHE A 269 -10.42 -16.29 5.11
N TYR A 270 -9.58 -17.29 4.80
CA TYR A 270 -9.63 -17.98 3.51
C TYR A 270 -10.93 -18.77 3.31
N LEU A 271 -11.46 -19.38 4.37
CA LEU A 271 -12.78 -20.03 4.28
C LEU A 271 -13.88 -19.03 3.90
N LYS A 272 -13.89 -17.86 4.55
CA LYS A 272 -14.85 -16.78 4.24
C LYS A 272 -14.68 -16.27 2.80
N LEU A 273 -13.44 -16.10 2.34
CA LEU A 273 -13.14 -15.66 0.98
C LEU A 273 -13.65 -16.67 -0.06
N ASN A 274 -13.38 -17.96 0.12
CA ASN A 274 -13.87 -19.02 -0.75
C ASN A 274 -15.40 -19.08 -0.83
N ILE A 275 -16.10 -18.88 0.29
CA ILE A 275 -17.57 -18.81 0.30
C ILE A 275 -18.05 -17.61 -0.51
N LEU A 276 -17.44 -16.44 -0.32
CA LEU A 276 -17.80 -15.22 -1.06
C LEU A 276 -17.59 -15.37 -2.56
N ASP A 277 -16.49 -16.00 -2.99
CA ASP A 277 -16.22 -16.21 -4.41
C ASP A 277 -17.19 -17.21 -5.05
N ARG A 278 -17.57 -18.27 -4.34
CA ARG A 278 -18.66 -19.18 -4.79
C ARG A 278 -19.98 -18.45 -4.96
N LEU A 279 -20.35 -17.57 -4.00
CA LEU A 279 -21.57 -16.78 -4.09
C LEU A 279 -21.54 -15.77 -5.25
N ARG A 280 -20.38 -15.19 -5.56
CA ARG A 280 -20.17 -14.31 -6.74
C ARG A 280 -20.33 -15.09 -8.03
N GLY A 281 -19.79 -16.29 -8.12
CA GLY A 281 -19.97 -17.19 -9.26
C GLY A 281 -21.43 -17.48 -9.52
N ILE A 282 -22.21 -17.84 -8.48
CA ILE A 282 -23.65 -18.07 -8.56
C ILE A 282 -24.40 -16.82 -9.04
N LYS A 283 -24.10 -15.63 -8.48
CA LYS A 283 -24.73 -14.36 -8.93
C LYS A 283 -24.42 -14.04 -10.40
N SER A 284 -23.20 -14.35 -10.87
CA SER A 284 -22.82 -14.15 -12.27
C SER A 284 -23.61 -15.06 -13.20
N VAL A 285 -23.78 -16.35 -12.84
CA VAL A 285 -24.57 -17.32 -13.58
C VAL A 285 -26.05 -16.88 -13.63
N ILE A 286 -26.64 -16.49 -12.51
CA ILE A 286 -28.01 -15.98 -12.45
C ILE A 286 -28.19 -14.76 -13.36
N LYS A 287 -27.26 -13.79 -13.32
CA LYS A 287 -27.31 -12.62 -14.21
C LYS A 287 -27.23 -13.00 -15.69
N SER A 288 -26.43 -14.00 -16.04
CA SER A 288 -26.30 -14.48 -17.42
C SER A 288 -27.59 -15.15 -17.90
N ILE A 289 -28.26 -15.93 -17.03
CA ILE A 289 -29.56 -16.57 -17.32
C ILE A 289 -30.61 -15.50 -17.51
N ILE A 290 -30.72 -14.52 -16.61
CA ILE A 290 -31.71 -13.42 -16.71
C ILE A 290 -31.49 -12.61 -18.01
N LYS A 291 -30.27 -12.39 -18.45
CA LYS A 291 -29.97 -11.71 -19.72
C LYS A 291 -30.41 -12.53 -20.94
N ARG A 292 -30.42 -13.86 -20.86
CA ARG A 292 -30.86 -14.75 -21.97
C ARG A 292 -32.37 -14.94 -22.01
N VAL A 293 -33.07 -14.69 -20.92
CA VAL A 293 -34.52 -14.87 -20.80
C VAL A 293 -35.28 -13.55 -20.98
N LYS A 294 -34.61 -12.40 -21.03
CA LYS A 294 -35.28 -11.14 -21.41
C LYS A 294 -35.40 -11.09 -22.93
N PRO A 295 -36.67 -10.98 -23.47
CA PRO A 295 -36.91 -10.85 -24.90
C PRO A 295 -36.31 -9.56 -25.46
#